data_039006362746d3228bf7ef415b415e49
#
_entry.id   039006362746d3228bf7ef415b415e49
#
_cell.length_a   1.000
_cell.length_b   1.000
_cell.length_c   1.000
_cell.angle_alpha   90.00
_cell.angle_beta   90.00
_cell.angle_gamma   90.00
#
_symmetry.space_group_name_H-M   'P 1'
#
loop_
_entity.id
_entity.type
_entity.pdbx_description
1 polymer ?
#
loop_
_entity_poly.entity_id
_entity_poly.type
_entity_poly.pdbx_seq_one_letter_code
_entity_poly.pdbx_strand_id
1 'polypeptide(L)'
;MRIIDSLEPTEAKKAVSFINSYGDDALEMFKEGKSFDEVKKIVESGRYTIVTDELVVRDSKFLDADGNIDWEKWAPNGGRVPGTIKENQTISSGTIMDRYGSQWGKYTSPVGVPYEQRALPYIENLNAYHKYEVLKPINNVTISEIAPAFEQVGGGIQFELPYNIKKLKELGYIKEIK
;
A
#
# COMPACT_ATOMS: atom_id res chain seq x y z
N MET A 1 15.01 22.87 2.08
CA MET A 1 13.81 22.98 2.88
C MET A 1 12.95 24.22 2.57
N ARG A 2 13.53 25.37 2.24
CA ARG A 2 12.79 26.62 1.93
C ARG A 2 11.88 26.58 0.69
N ILE A 3 12.05 25.64 -0.23
CA ILE A 3 11.23 25.57 -1.47
C ILE A 3 9.87 24.94 -1.18
N ILE A 4 9.82 23.97 -0.26
CA ILE A 4 8.56 23.32 0.14
C ILE A 4 7.70 24.30 0.95
N ASP A 5 8.31 25.19 1.71
CA ASP A 5 7.63 26.22 2.50
C ASP A 5 6.97 27.31 1.63
N SER A 6 7.32 27.41 0.36
CA SER A 6 6.72 28.34 -0.61
C SER A 6 5.54 27.75 -1.39
N LEU A 7 5.27 26.46 -1.23
CA LEU A 7 4.14 25.77 -1.85
C LEU A 7 2.89 25.91 -0.99
N GLU A 8 1.74 25.88 -1.64
CA GLU A 8 0.46 25.73 -0.92
C GLU A 8 0.50 24.44 -0.07
N PRO A 9 -0.12 24.41 1.12
CA PRO A 9 -0.01 23.30 2.07
C PRO A 9 -0.32 21.91 1.48
N THR A 10 -1.26 21.85 0.53
CA THR A 10 -1.61 20.61 -0.19
C THR A 10 -0.53 20.17 -1.17
N GLU A 11 0.11 21.11 -1.85
CA GLU A 11 1.21 20.83 -2.78
C GLU A 11 2.49 20.45 -2.03
N ALA A 12 2.75 21.10 -0.88
CA ALA A 12 3.88 20.77 -0.02
C ALA A 12 3.79 19.31 0.48
N LYS A 13 2.60 18.87 0.93
CA LYS A 13 2.39 17.46 1.34
C LYS A 13 2.63 16.48 0.19
N LYS A 14 2.12 16.80 -1.01
CA LYS A 14 2.35 15.99 -2.21
C LYS A 14 3.84 15.93 -2.57
N ALA A 15 4.54 17.06 -2.53
CA ALA A 15 5.97 17.13 -2.82
C ALA A 15 6.79 16.30 -1.83
N VAL A 16 6.49 16.36 -0.53
CA VAL A 16 7.16 15.55 0.50
C VAL A 16 6.94 14.06 0.26
N SER A 17 5.70 13.65 0.01
CA SER A 17 5.39 12.25 -0.29
C SER A 17 6.12 11.78 -1.55
N PHE A 18 6.21 12.62 -2.56
CA PHE A 18 6.90 12.31 -3.81
C PHE A 18 8.42 12.19 -3.62
N ILE A 19 9.03 13.10 -2.85
CA ILE A 19 10.44 13.04 -2.48
C ILE A 19 10.75 11.75 -1.72
N ASN A 20 9.90 11.39 -0.77
CA ASN A 20 10.08 10.16 0.00
C ASN A 20 10.02 8.91 -0.89
N SER A 21 9.18 8.92 -1.95
CA SER A 21 9.05 7.79 -2.87
C SER A 21 10.15 7.70 -3.92
N TYR A 22 10.66 8.84 -4.39
CA TYR A 22 11.64 8.91 -5.50
C TYR A 22 13.02 9.40 -5.07
N GLY A 23 13.18 9.73 -3.78
CA GLY A 23 14.48 10.06 -3.19
C GLY A 23 15.02 11.45 -3.56
N ASP A 24 16.32 11.59 -3.46
CA ASP A 24 17.02 12.86 -3.61
C ASP A 24 16.89 13.46 -5.01
N ASP A 25 16.70 12.64 -6.04
CA ASP A 25 16.51 13.10 -7.41
C ASP A 25 15.25 13.97 -7.56
N ALA A 26 14.15 13.56 -6.93
CA ALA A 26 12.94 14.38 -6.89
C ALA A 26 13.15 15.68 -6.10
N LEU A 27 13.89 15.61 -5.00
CA LEU A 27 14.25 16.79 -4.20
C LEU A 27 15.07 17.78 -5.01
N GLU A 28 16.07 17.32 -5.78
CA GLU A 28 16.88 18.19 -6.63
C GLU A 28 16.05 18.87 -7.72
N MET A 29 15.11 18.15 -8.35
CA MET A 29 14.21 18.74 -9.33
C MET A 29 13.35 19.88 -8.75
N PHE A 30 12.87 19.71 -7.51
CA PHE A 30 12.16 20.78 -6.81
C PHE A 30 13.08 21.96 -6.45
N LYS A 31 14.33 21.70 -6.07
CA LYS A 31 15.33 22.75 -5.83
C LYS A 31 15.69 23.55 -7.09
N GLU A 32 15.64 22.89 -8.26
CA GLU A 32 15.79 23.54 -9.57
C GLU A 32 14.58 24.39 -9.98
N GLY A 33 13.53 24.43 -9.14
CA GLY A 33 12.33 25.22 -9.36
C GLY A 33 11.29 24.57 -10.26
N LYS A 34 11.39 23.26 -10.51
CA LYS A 34 10.33 22.54 -11.23
C LYS A 34 9.06 22.44 -10.38
N SER A 35 7.92 22.63 -11.01
CA SER A 35 6.62 22.45 -10.38
C SER A 35 6.37 20.97 -10.05
N PHE A 36 5.43 20.72 -9.15
CA PHE A 36 5.02 19.35 -8.83
C PHE A 36 4.60 18.55 -10.07
N ASP A 37 3.82 19.16 -10.97
CA ASP A 37 3.34 18.52 -12.19
C ASP A 37 4.49 18.18 -13.16
N GLU A 38 5.52 19.03 -13.25
CA GLU A 38 6.71 18.76 -14.06
C GLU A 38 7.52 17.60 -13.49
N VAL A 39 7.76 17.59 -12.18
CA VAL A 39 8.48 16.50 -11.50
C VAL A 39 7.71 15.19 -11.65
N LYS A 40 6.41 15.21 -11.41
CA LYS A 40 5.52 14.06 -11.59
C LYS A 40 5.60 13.50 -13.00
N LYS A 41 5.54 14.36 -14.01
CA LYS A 41 5.61 13.95 -15.43
C LYS A 41 6.96 13.32 -15.81
N ILE A 42 8.07 13.84 -15.27
CA ILE A 42 9.40 13.28 -15.48
C ILE A 42 9.50 11.88 -14.86
N VAL A 43 9.01 11.72 -13.65
CA VAL A 43 9.01 10.45 -12.90
C VAL A 43 8.11 9.41 -13.57
N GLU A 44 6.89 9.78 -13.94
CA GLU A 44 5.95 8.90 -14.65
C GLU A 44 6.42 8.48 -16.04
N SER A 45 7.36 9.21 -16.63
CA SER A 45 8.01 8.84 -17.90
C SER A 45 8.97 7.65 -17.77
N GLY A 46 9.15 7.08 -16.57
CA GLY A 46 10.02 5.93 -16.30
C GLY A 46 11.52 6.26 -16.24
N ARG A 47 11.89 7.54 -16.16
CA ARG A 47 13.31 7.96 -16.04
C ARG A 47 13.89 7.76 -14.66
N TYR A 48 13.02 7.61 -13.65
CA TYR A 48 13.41 7.46 -12.25
C TYR A 48 12.76 6.20 -11.68
N THR A 49 13.50 5.50 -10.84
CA THR A 49 13.03 4.33 -10.12
C THR A 49 12.62 4.71 -8.71
N ILE A 50 11.51 4.18 -8.22
CA ILE A 50 11.12 4.33 -6.82
C ILE A 50 12.20 3.69 -5.95
N VAL A 51 12.80 4.45 -5.03
CA VAL A 51 13.93 4.02 -4.20
C VAL A 51 13.55 3.72 -2.75
N THR A 52 12.31 4.04 -2.36
CA THR A 52 11.78 3.78 -1.00
C THR A 52 10.66 2.76 -1.05
N ASP A 53 10.37 2.14 0.11
CA ASP A 53 9.23 1.24 0.29
C ASP A 53 7.92 2.00 0.63
N GLU A 54 7.97 3.32 0.62
CA GLU A 54 6.82 4.16 0.94
C GLU A 54 5.75 4.10 -0.16
N LEU A 55 4.49 4.03 0.27
CA LEU A 55 3.36 3.96 -0.64
C LEU A 55 2.85 5.36 -0.98
N VAL A 56 2.72 5.65 -2.28
CA VAL A 56 2.23 6.93 -2.80
C VAL A 56 0.83 6.76 -3.37
N VAL A 57 -0.10 7.59 -2.92
CA VAL A 57 -1.49 7.59 -3.41
C VAL A 57 -1.54 8.00 -4.88
N ARG A 58 -2.22 7.20 -5.71
CA ARG A 58 -2.32 7.41 -7.17
C ARG A 58 -3.04 8.68 -7.59
N ASP A 59 -4.05 9.09 -6.82
CA ASP A 59 -4.87 10.24 -7.14
C ASP A 59 -5.33 10.93 -5.86
N SER A 60 -5.21 12.24 -5.83
CA SER A 60 -5.61 13.05 -4.68
C SER A 60 -7.11 12.99 -4.38
N LYS A 61 -7.96 12.58 -5.34
CA LYS A 61 -9.40 12.38 -5.12
C LYS A 61 -9.71 11.26 -4.12
N PHE A 62 -8.73 10.36 -3.86
CA PHE A 62 -8.84 9.30 -2.87
C PHE A 62 -8.64 9.78 -1.43
N LEU A 63 -8.24 11.03 -1.26
CA LEU A 63 -8.02 11.64 0.04
C LEU A 63 -9.25 12.39 0.53
N ASP A 64 -9.43 12.38 1.85
CA ASP A 64 -10.39 13.24 2.53
C ASP A 64 -9.87 14.70 2.67
N ALA A 65 -10.64 15.57 3.33
CA ALA A 65 -10.28 16.96 3.53
C ALA A 65 -9.00 17.15 4.39
N ASP A 66 -8.67 16.17 5.23
CA ASP A 66 -7.48 16.19 6.09
C ASP A 66 -6.25 15.59 5.42
N GLY A 67 -6.39 15.10 4.19
CA GLY A 67 -5.31 14.49 3.41
C GLY A 67 -5.05 13.02 3.74
N ASN A 68 -5.97 12.35 4.44
CA ASN A 68 -5.93 10.92 4.69
C ASN A 68 -6.70 10.18 3.60
N ILE A 69 -6.39 8.89 3.40
CA ILE A 69 -7.17 8.07 2.48
C ILE A 69 -8.59 7.92 3.00
N ASP A 70 -9.57 8.26 2.16
CA ASP A 70 -11.00 8.15 2.47
C ASP A 70 -11.49 6.71 2.23
N TRP A 71 -11.17 5.84 3.17
CA TRP A 71 -11.52 4.43 3.11
C TRP A 71 -13.04 4.20 3.14
N GLU A 72 -13.80 5.02 3.87
CA GLU A 72 -15.25 4.91 3.94
C GLU A 72 -15.90 5.11 2.58
N LYS A 73 -15.45 6.14 1.86
CA LYS A 73 -15.97 6.47 0.54
C LYS A 73 -15.56 5.48 -0.54
N TRP A 74 -14.27 5.08 -0.56
CA TRP A 74 -13.70 4.34 -1.67
C TRP A 74 -13.62 2.83 -1.48
N ALA A 75 -13.61 2.36 -0.23
CA ALA A 75 -13.56 0.95 0.13
C ALA A 75 -14.55 0.63 1.27
N PRO A 76 -15.84 0.89 1.09
CA PRO A 76 -16.85 0.63 2.12
C PRO A 76 -16.84 -0.84 2.52
N ASN A 77 -17.34 -1.14 3.73
CA ASN A 77 -17.35 -2.49 4.30
C ASN A 77 -15.94 -3.13 4.44
N GLY A 78 -14.91 -2.28 4.65
CA GLY A 78 -13.53 -2.74 4.76
C GLY A 78 -12.96 -3.33 3.47
N GLY A 79 -13.51 -2.93 2.31
CA GLY A 79 -13.10 -3.44 1.01
C GLY A 79 -13.46 -4.90 0.77
N ARG A 80 -14.46 -5.43 1.46
CA ARG A 80 -14.88 -6.84 1.37
C ARG A 80 -16.12 -6.98 0.50
N VAL A 81 -16.16 -8.03 -0.32
CA VAL A 81 -17.38 -8.39 -1.05
C VAL A 81 -18.35 -9.07 -0.09
N PRO A 82 -19.58 -8.53 0.10
CA PRO A 82 -20.61 -9.16 0.92
C PRO A 82 -20.89 -10.60 0.43
N GLY A 83 -21.06 -11.51 1.37
CA GLY A 83 -21.33 -12.93 1.07
C GLY A 83 -20.07 -13.79 0.87
N THR A 84 -18.90 -13.19 0.75
CA THR A 84 -17.62 -13.92 0.65
C THR A 84 -16.86 -13.98 1.97
N ILE A 85 -17.32 -13.27 2.99
CA ILE A 85 -16.63 -13.10 4.27
C ILE A 85 -16.71 -14.41 5.08
N LYS A 86 -15.55 -14.96 5.41
CA LYS A 86 -15.39 -16.15 6.25
C LYS A 86 -14.54 -15.79 7.45
N GLU A 87 -15.16 -15.75 8.60
CA GLU A 87 -14.50 -15.48 9.88
C GLU A 87 -13.93 -16.76 10.51
N ASN A 88 -13.07 -16.61 11.50
CA ASN A 88 -12.48 -17.69 12.28
C ASN A 88 -11.80 -18.78 11.42
N GLN A 89 -11.16 -18.36 10.34
CA GLN A 89 -10.41 -19.25 9.48
C GLN A 89 -8.98 -19.45 9.99
N THR A 90 -8.32 -20.49 9.50
CA THR A 90 -6.93 -20.81 9.82
C THR A 90 -6.10 -20.78 8.53
N ILE A 91 -4.99 -20.07 8.54
CA ILE A 91 -3.96 -20.18 7.50
C ILE A 91 -2.97 -21.24 7.95
N SER A 92 -2.80 -22.27 7.13
CA SER A 92 -1.92 -23.41 7.45
C SER A 92 -0.44 -23.04 7.35
N SER A 93 0.38 -23.70 8.14
CA SER A 93 1.84 -23.70 7.99
C SER A 93 2.25 -24.08 6.56
N GLY A 94 3.26 -23.40 6.03
CA GLY A 94 3.73 -23.57 4.64
C GLY A 94 3.01 -22.68 3.62
N THR A 95 1.95 -21.98 4.00
CA THR A 95 1.30 -20.99 3.13
C THR A 95 2.22 -19.82 2.89
N ILE A 96 2.31 -19.38 1.63
CA ILE A 96 2.99 -18.15 1.25
C ILE A 96 1.95 -17.07 1.01
N MET A 97 2.10 -15.97 1.68
CA MET A 97 1.26 -14.78 1.53
C MET A 97 2.11 -13.55 1.29
N ASP A 98 1.53 -12.52 0.76
CA ASP A 98 2.23 -11.30 0.41
C ASP A 98 1.42 -10.03 0.72
N ARG A 99 2.11 -8.91 0.74
CA ARG A 99 1.49 -7.58 0.84
C ARG A 99 2.36 -6.50 0.25
N TYR A 100 1.74 -5.41 -0.10
CA TYR A 100 2.39 -4.12 -0.34
C TYR A 100 2.19 -3.25 0.91
N GLY A 101 3.29 -2.75 1.47
CA GLY A 101 3.27 -1.85 2.62
C GLY A 101 4.02 -2.36 3.84
N SER A 102 3.99 -1.55 4.89
CA SER A 102 4.80 -1.75 6.10
C SER A 102 4.36 -2.97 6.93
N GLN A 103 5.24 -3.34 7.87
CA GLN A 103 4.96 -4.41 8.84
C GLN A 103 3.88 -4.05 9.89
N TRP A 104 3.39 -2.83 9.91
CA TRP A 104 2.32 -2.38 10.79
C TRP A 104 0.92 -2.78 10.30
N GLY A 105 0.81 -3.18 9.04
CA GLY A 105 -0.46 -3.65 8.47
C GLY A 105 -0.75 -5.11 8.84
N LYS A 106 -2.04 -5.46 8.79
CA LYS A 106 -2.56 -6.80 9.09
C LYS A 106 -3.27 -7.47 7.91
N TYR A 107 -3.27 -6.84 6.75
CA TYR A 107 -3.88 -7.39 5.54
C TYR A 107 -2.82 -7.94 4.61
N THR A 108 -3.05 -9.17 4.17
CA THR A 108 -2.22 -9.87 3.18
C THR A 108 -3.10 -10.53 2.13
N SER A 109 -2.50 -11.06 1.09
CA SER A 109 -3.17 -11.90 0.09
C SER A 109 -2.41 -13.21 -0.09
N PRO A 110 -3.03 -14.26 -0.61
CA PRO A 110 -2.28 -15.38 -1.15
C PRO A 110 -1.26 -14.88 -2.17
N VAL A 111 -0.08 -15.46 -2.20
CA VAL A 111 0.96 -15.04 -3.14
C VAL A 111 0.46 -15.10 -4.58
N GLY A 112 0.80 -14.08 -5.37
CA GLY A 112 0.48 -14.04 -6.79
C GLY A 112 -0.85 -13.36 -7.16
N VAL A 113 -1.58 -12.79 -6.19
CA VAL A 113 -2.74 -11.95 -6.53
C VAL A 113 -2.25 -10.69 -7.26
N PRO A 114 -2.74 -10.42 -8.49
CA PRO A 114 -2.36 -9.24 -9.26
C PRO A 114 -2.62 -7.93 -8.50
N TYR A 115 -1.82 -6.90 -8.78
CA TYR A 115 -1.90 -5.64 -8.04
C TYR A 115 -3.28 -4.98 -8.14
N GLU A 116 -3.86 -4.93 -9.34
CA GLU A 116 -5.18 -4.35 -9.60
C GLU A 116 -6.33 -5.09 -8.90
N GLN A 117 -6.13 -6.37 -8.60
CA GLN A 117 -7.11 -7.16 -7.85
C GLN A 117 -7.03 -6.95 -6.34
N ARG A 118 -6.01 -6.24 -5.86
CA ARG A 118 -5.87 -5.84 -4.45
C ARG A 118 -6.62 -4.55 -4.12
N ALA A 119 -7.08 -3.82 -5.14
CA ALA A 119 -7.85 -2.59 -5.03
C ALA A 119 -7.23 -1.57 -4.06
N LEU A 120 -5.93 -1.36 -4.17
CA LEU A 120 -5.18 -0.42 -3.34
C LEU A 120 -5.19 1.00 -3.94
N PRO A 121 -5.17 2.06 -3.10
CA PRO A 121 -5.16 3.44 -3.57
C PRO A 121 -3.80 3.94 -4.07
N TYR A 122 -2.77 3.10 -4.02
CA TYR A 122 -1.38 3.49 -4.23
C TYR A 122 -0.87 3.17 -5.63
N ILE A 123 0.17 3.89 -6.05
CA ILE A 123 1.01 3.46 -7.17
C ILE A 123 1.71 2.15 -6.76
N GLU A 124 1.75 1.17 -7.67
CA GLU A 124 2.47 -0.07 -7.41
C GLU A 124 3.95 0.21 -7.15
N ASN A 125 4.42 -0.20 -5.99
CA ASN A 125 5.81 -0.04 -5.58
C ASN A 125 6.39 -1.41 -5.17
N LEU A 126 7.23 -1.98 -6.02
CA LEU A 126 7.84 -3.29 -5.77
C LEU A 126 8.81 -3.28 -4.58
N ASN A 127 9.34 -2.11 -4.18
CA ASN A 127 10.14 -1.99 -2.96
C ASN A 127 9.29 -2.16 -1.68
N ALA A 128 7.98 -1.90 -1.78
CA ALA A 128 7.03 -2.11 -0.70
C ALA A 128 6.40 -3.52 -0.70
N TYR A 129 6.77 -4.35 -1.67
CA TYR A 129 6.26 -5.71 -1.80
C TYR A 129 7.04 -6.69 -0.93
N HIS A 130 6.34 -7.41 -0.07
CA HIS A 130 6.91 -8.37 0.87
C HIS A 130 6.17 -9.69 0.79
N LYS A 131 6.94 -10.79 0.83
CA LYS A 131 6.42 -12.16 0.93
C LYS A 131 6.74 -12.74 2.30
N TYR A 132 5.81 -13.52 2.81
CA TYR A 132 5.92 -14.18 4.11
C TYR A 132 5.54 -15.65 4.00
N GLU A 133 6.33 -16.50 4.63
CA GLU A 133 5.99 -17.91 4.83
C GLU A 133 5.37 -18.09 6.22
N VAL A 134 4.25 -18.78 6.28
CA VAL A 134 3.59 -19.14 7.54
C VAL A 134 4.30 -20.34 8.13
N LEU A 135 4.86 -20.17 9.33
CA LEU A 135 5.63 -21.21 10.06
C LEU A 135 4.76 -22.04 10.99
N LYS A 136 3.76 -21.40 11.59
CA LYS A 136 2.77 -22.03 12.48
C LYS A 136 1.36 -21.62 12.04
N PRO A 137 0.35 -22.49 12.17
CA PRO A 137 -1.01 -22.14 11.81
C PRO A 137 -1.46 -20.84 12.48
N ILE A 138 -2.00 -19.91 11.68
CA ILE A 138 -2.55 -18.64 12.18
C ILE A 138 -4.07 -18.81 12.24
N ASN A 139 -4.62 -18.79 13.44
CA ASN A 139 -6.05 -18.86 13.69
C ASN A 139 -6.69 -17.48 13.72
N ASN A 140 -8.04 -17.44 13.73
CA ASN A 140 -8.84 -16.21 13.80
C ASN A 140 -8.55 -15.25 12.65
N VAL A 141 -8.35 -15.78 11.47
CA VAL A 141 -8.20 -15.02 10.22
C VAL A 141 -9.56 -14.81 9.59
N THR A 142 -9.84 -13.61 9.10
CA THR A 142 -10.98 -13.36 8.23
C THR A 142 -10.54 -13.40 6.79
N ILE A 143 -11.16 -14.25 5.99
CA ILE A 143 -10.88 -14.37 4.55
C ILE A 143 -12.06 -13.80 3.79
N SER A 144 -11.79 -12.99 2.77
CA SER A 144 -12.84 -12.45 1.91
C SER A 144 -12.29 -12.17 0.51
N GLU A 145 -13.19 -12.05 -0.46
CA GLU A 145 -12.88 -11.45 -1.74
C GLU A 145 -12.77 -9.94 -1.59
N ILE A 146 -11.84 -9.33 -2.32
CA ILE A 146 -11.61 -7.88 -2.34
C ILE A 146 -12.61 -7.23 -3.29
N ALA A 147 -13.42 -6.31 -2.77
CA ALA A 147 -14.35 -5.52 -3.58
C ALA A 147 -13.60 -4.55 -4.51
N PRO A 148 -14.17 -4.19 -5.67
CA PRO A 148 -13.68 -3.07 -6.45
C PRO A 148 -13.58 -1.81 -5.59
N ALA A 149 -12.44 -1.15 -5.60
CA ALA A 149 -12.19 0.06 -4.83
C ALA A 149 -11.11 0.91 -5.50
N PHE A 150 -11.09 2.21 -5.23
CA PHE A 150 -10.09 3.13 -5.77
C PHE A 150 -9.91 3.01 -7.30
N GLU A 151 -10.99 2.78 -8.03
CA GLU A 151 -11.00 2.56 -9.49
C GLU A 151 -10.18 1.33 -9.94
N GLN A 152 -9.98 0.37 -9.04
CA GLN A 152 -9.38 -0.93 -9.32
C GLN A 152 -10.45 -2.01 -9.33
N VAL A 153 -10.21 -3.07 -10.10
CA VAL A 153 -11.21 -4.12 -10.35
C VAL A 153 -11.51 -5.00 -9.14
N GLY A 154 -10.59 -5.12 -8.19
CA GLY A 154 -10.75 -6.06 -7.08
C GLY A 154 -10.76 -7.53 -7.55
N GLY A 155 -11.40 -8.38 -6.79
CA GLY A 155 -11.56 -9.81 -7.10
C GLY A 155 -10.45 -10.71 -6.54
N GLY A 156 -9.38 -10.14 -6.00
CA GLY A 156 -8.38 -10.91 -5.26
C GLY A 156 -8.92 -11.41 -3.93
N ILE A 157 -8.18 -12.30 -3.29
CA ILE A 157 -8.47 -12.77 -1.93
C ILE A 157 -7.62 -11.98 -0.95
N GLN A 158 -8.21 -11.56 0.17
CA GLN A 158 -7.47 -10.97 1.27
C GLN A 158 -7.62 -11.80 2.55
N PHE A 159 -6.54 -11.81 3.30
CA PHE A 159 -6.47 -12.30 4.67
C PHE A 159 -6.39 -11.11 5.62
N GLU A 160 -7.36 -10.95 6.49
CA GLU A 160 -7.25 -10.06 7.64
C GLU A 160 -6.71 -10.87 8.81
N LEU A 161 -5.44 -10.62 9.15
CA LEU A 161 -4.74 -11.34 10.18
C LEU A 161 -5.16 -10.85 11.59
N PRO A 162 -5.05 -11.70 12.64
CA PRO A 162 -5.41 -11.30 14.01
C PRO A 162 -4.44 -10.26 14.59
N TYR A 163 -3.22 -10.17 14.07
CA TYR A 163 -2.17 -9.23 14.45
C TYR A 163 -1.49 -8.65 13.23
N ASN A 164 -0.79 -7.53 13.39
CA ASN A 164 0.04 -6.99 12.32
C ASN A 164 1.26 -7.89 12.03
N ILE A 165 1.89 -7.67 10.90
CA ILE A 165 3.05 -8.44 10.44
C ILE A 165 4.18 -8.45 11.47
N LYS A 166 4.49 -7.27 12.05
CA LYS A 166 5.53 -7.14 13.07
C LYS A 166 5.30 -8.09 14.24
N LYS A 167 4.08 -8.11 14.77
CA LYS A 167 3.70 -8.96 15.90
C LYS A 167 3.78 -10.44 15.56
N LEU A 168 3.29 -10.83 14.38
CA LEU A 168 3.35 -12.23 13.93
C LEU A 168 4.79 -12.71 13.72
N LYS A 169 5.69 -11.84 13.24
CA LYS A 169 7.13 -12.14 13.16
C LYS A 169 7.73 -12.33 14.56
N GLU A 170 7.46 -11.42 15.48
CA GLU A 170 7.94 -11.48 16.87
C GLU A 170 7.48 -12.75 17.59
N LEU A 171 6.25 -13.20 17.36
CA LEU A 171 5.68 -14.40 17.92
C LEU A 171 6.12 -15.70 17.19
N GLY A 172 6.87 -15.59 16.09
CA GLY A 172 7.38 -16.72 15.33
C GLY A 172 6.34 -17.43 14.46
N TYR A 173 5.23 -16.76 14.12
CA TYR A 173 4.22 -17.32 13.22
C TYR A 173 4.60 -17.24 11.75
N ILE A 174 5.35 -16.21 11.38
CA ILE A 174 5.76 -15.96 10.00
C ILE A 174 7.23 -15.56 9.92
N LYS A 175 7.82 -15.76 8.76
CA LYS A 175 9.11 -15.17 8.37
C LYS A 175 8.99 -14.51 7.01
N GLU A 176 9.72 -13.42 6.82
CA GLU A 176 9.85 -12.80 5.50
C GLU A 176 10.78 -13.63 4.61
N ILE A 177 10.39 -13.80 3.35
CA ILE A 177 11.16 -14.51 2.33
C ILE A 177 11.39 -13.61 1.12
N LYS A 178 12.37 -13.94 0.28
CA LYS A 178 12.68 -13.16 -0.94
C LYS A 178 11.75 -13.51 -2.10
#